data_0d07bd3e7183909a00a7ff7d0cdca29e
#
_entry.id   0d07bd3e7183909a00a7ff7d0cdca29e
#
_cell.length_a   1.000
_cell.length_b   1.000
_cell.length_c   1.000
_cell.angle_alpha   90.00
_cell.angle_beta   90.00
_cell.angle_gamma   90.00
#
_symmetry.space_group_name_H-M   'P 1'
#
loop_
_entity.id
_entity.type
_entity.pdbx_description
1 polymer ?
#
loop_
_entity_poly.entity_id
_entity_poly.type
_entity_poly.pdbx_seq_one_letter_code
_entity_poly.pdbx_strand_id
1 'polypeptide(L)'
;LLLTPNGAHSSIKSMAKVMDADVHLINSEEEFLSGKDLQKEIENLSETDRNRLFAVVATGGTTNAGIIDELDSIADLCEKERIWLHVDCAYGGGALAANSVRHLFNGIERADSITIDPHKWLFSPYDCGAVIYKDLSLAEKAHSQKGAYLEIFKDEGAQGFNPADYQIQLTRRLRGL
;
A
#
# COMPACT_ATOMS: atom_id res chain seq x y z
N LEU A 1 -5.10 -3.94 -14.11
CA LEU A 1 -4.81 -5.22 -13.45
C LEU A 1 -3.88 -4.99 -12.26
N LEU A 2 -4.17 -5.64 -11.13
CA LEU A 2 -3.39 -5.65 -9.91
C LEU A 2 -3.01 -7.08 -9.57
N LEU A 3 -1.76 -7.33 -9.19
CA LEU A 3 -1.28 -8.63 -8.71
C LEU A 3 -1.14 -8.62 -7.19
N THR A 4 -1.53 -9.72 -6.53
CA THR A 4 -1.39 -9.88 -5.08
C THR A 4 -1.31 -11.37 -4.71
N PRO A 5 -0.61 -11.77 -3.63
CA PRO A 5 -0.59 -13.16 -3.19
C PRO A 5 -2.00 -13.63 -2.78
N ASN A 6 -2.25 -14.90 -2.96
CA ASN A 6 -3.56 -15.51 -2.62
C ASN A 6 -3.89 -15.35 -1.12
N GLY A 7 -2.88 -15.27 -0.25
CA GLY A 7 -3.02 -15.01 1.18
C GLY A 7 -3.28 -13.55 1.59
N ALA A 8 -3.35 -12.61 0.63
CA ALA A 8 -3.60 -11.20 0.92
C ALA A 8 -4.96 -10.98 1.58
N HIS A 9 -5.06 -9.91 2.38
CA HIS A 9 -6.29 -9.57 3.08
C HIS A 9 -7.44 -9.26 2.09
N SER A 10 -8.65 -9.64 2.44
CA SER A 10 -9.86 -9.48 1.59
C SER A 10 -10.16 -8.04 1.17
N SER A 11 -9.66 -7.05 1.91
CA SER A 11 -9.80 -5.62 1.56
C SER A 11 -9.23 -5.29 0.19
N ILE A 12 -8.17 -5.97 -0.25
CA ILE A 12 -7.55 -5.75 -1.56
C ILE A 12 -8.57 -6.03 -2.68
N LYS A 13 -9.23 -7.20 -2.62
CA LYS A 13 -10.28 -7.55 -3.58
C LYS A 13 -11.48 -6.60 -3.50
N SER A 14 -11.85 -6.20 -2.27
CA SER A 14 -12.98 -5.30 -2.06
C SER A 14 -12.71 -3.91 -2.63
N MET A 15 -11.52 -3.35 -2.41
CA MET A 15 -11.12 -2.05 -2.95
C MET A 15 -10.96 -2.09 -4.47
N ALA A 16 -10.35 -3.14 -5.03
CA ALA A 16 -10.24 -3.31 -6.47
C ALA A 16 -11.62 -3.28 -7.14
N LYS A 17 -12.62 -3.91 -6.52
CA LYS A 17 -14.01 -3.90 -6.99
C LYS A 17 -14.62 -2.47 -6.99
N VAL A 18 -14.33 -1.66 -5.97
CA VAL A 18 -14.76 -0.27 -5.91
C VAL A 18 -14.08 0.60 -6.98
N MET A 19 -12.82 0.27 -7.30
CA MET A 19 -12.01 0.98 -8.30
C MET A 19 -12.22 0.48 -9.73
N ASP A 20 -13.10 -0.50 -9.94
CA ASP A 20 -13.28 -1.18 -11.24
C ASP A 20 -11.96 -1.75 -11.79
N ALA A 21 -11.14 -2.30 -10.90
CA ALA A 21 -9.86 -2.91 -11.23
C ALA A 21 -9.91 -4.43 -11.10
N ASP A 22 -9.29 -5.11 -12.06
CA ASP A 22 -9.13 -6.56 -12.00
C ASP A 22 -8.02 -6.94 -11.01
N VAL A 23 -8.23 -8.04 -10.27
CA VAL A 23 -7.25 -8.64 -9.37
C VAL A 23 -6.86 -10.01 -9.88
N HIS A 24 -5.57 -10.21 -10.06
CA HIS A 24 -5.00 -11.51 -10.34
C HIS A 24 -4.26 -12.04 -9.11
N LEU A 25 -4.61 -13.26 -8.69
CA LEU A 25 -4.05 -13.86 -7.48
C LEU A 25 -2.86 -14.73 -7.84
N ILE A 26 -1.74 -14.48 -7.17
CA ILE A 26 -0.53 -15.27 -7.32
C ILE A 26 -0.57 -16.43 -6.32
N ASN A 27 -0.39 -17.64 -6.83
CA ASN A 27 -0.16 -18.82 -6.00
C ASN A 27 1.34 -19.09 -5.97
N SER A 28 1.96 -18.94 -4.81
CA SER A 28 3.34 -19.34 -4.55
C SER A 28 3.40 -20.77 -4.04
N GLU A 29 4.52 -21.45 -4.27
CA GLU A 29 4.79 -22.77 -3.71
C GLU A 29 5.09 -22.67 -2.21
N GLU A 30 5.65 -21.54 -1.79
CA GLU A 30 5.92 -21.20 -0.39
C GLU A 30 4.73 -20.43 0.20
N GLU A 31 4.74 -20.25 1.52
CA GLU A 31 3.70 -19.49 2.23
C GLU A 31 3.80 -17.98 1.99
N PHE A 32 4.90 -17.50 1.41
CA PHE A 32 5.15 -16.11 1.07
C PHE A 32 5.33 -15.91 -0.44
N LEU A 33 5.10 -14.70 -0.92
CA LEU A 33 5.38 -14.30 -2.30
C LEU A 33 6.86 -13.91 -2.43
N SER A 34 7.55 -14.46 -3.44
CA SER A 34 8.90 -14.07 -3.84
C SER A 34 8.90 -13.31 -5.16
N GLY A 35 10.00 -12.57 -5.43
CA GLY A 35 10.22 -11.95 -6.74
C GLY A 35 10.24 -12.96 -7.88
N LYS A 36 10.72 -14.20 -7.62
CA LYS A 36 10.72 -15.28 -8.60
C LYS A 36 9.30 -15.73 -8.96
N ASP A 37 8.42 -15.88 -7.97
CA ASP A 37 7.01 -16.25 -8.21
C ASP A 37 6.31 -15.14 -8.97
N LEU A 38 6.54 -13.89 -8.58
CA LEU A 38 5.99 -12.72 -9.25
C LEU A 38 6.47 -12.63 -10.72
N GLN A 39 7.76 -12.86 -10.98
CA GLN A 39 8.30 -12.87 -12.35
C GLN A 39 7.63 -13.94 -13.20
N LYS A 40 7.54 -15.18 -12.70
CA LYS A 40 6.87 -16.29 -13.37
C LYS A 40 5.43 -15.95 -13.72
N GLU A 41 4.73 -15.29 -12.79
CA GLU A 41 3.33 -14.90 -13.02
C GLU A 41 3.21 -13.81 -14.08
N ILE A 42 4.05 -12.77 -14.06
CA ILE A 42 4.07 -11.70 -15.08
C ILE A 42 4.40 -12.28 -16.47
N GLU A 43 5.32 -13.24 -16.56
CA GLU A 43 5.67 -13.90 -17.82
C GLU A 43 4.51 -14.71 -18.40
N ASN A 44 3.64 -15.25 -17.53
CA ASN A 44 2.47 -16.05 -17.92
C ASN A 44 1.23 -15.19 -18.26
N LEU A 45 1.23 -13.90 -17.95
CA LEU A 45 0.13 -13.01 -18.32
C LEU A 45 0.00 -12.89 -19.85
N SER A 46 -1.24 -12.75 -20.31
CA SER A 46 -1.49 -12.33 -21.69
C SER A 46 -0.86 -10.97 -21.96
N GLU A 47 -0.53 -10.67 -23.22
CA GLU A 47 -0.02 -9.34 -23.60
C GLU A 47 -0.98 -8.22 -23.16
N THR A 48 -2.28 -8.46 -23.31
CA THR A 48 -3.33 -7.51 -22.90
C THR A 48 -3.27 -7.25 -21.39
N ASP A 49 -3.14 -8.30 -20.57
CA ASP A 49 -3.11 -8.16 -19.11
C ASP A 49 -1.79 -7.56 -18.63
N ARG A 50 -0.69 -7.91 -19.28
CA ARG A 50 0.62 -7.31 -18.98
C ARG A 50 0.61 -5.79 -19.23
N ASN A 51 0.02 -5.35 -20.34
CA ASN A 51 -0.12 -3.92 -20.66
C ASN A 51 -1.05 -3.15 -19.71
N ARG A 52 -1.94 -3.86 -19.01
CA ARG A 52 -2.87 -3.31 -18.02
C ARG A 52 -2.33 -3.39 -16.59
N LEU A 53 -1.21 -4.08 -16.36
CA LEU A 53 -0.63 -4.25 -15.04
C LEU A 53 -0.09 -2.92 -14.53
N PHE A 54 -0.63 -2.43 -13.42
CA PHE A 54 -0.23 -1.15 -12.84
C PHE A 54 0.32 -1.27 -11.42
N ALA A 55 -0.02 -2.33 -10.67
CA ALA A 55 0.40 -2.47 -9.29
C ALA A 55 0.59 -3.93 -8.86
N VAL A 56 1.51 -4.10 -7.93
CA VAL A 56 1.67 -5.29 -7.09
C VAL A 56 1.37 -4.90 -5.66
N VAL A 57 0.56 -5.68 -4.97
CA VAL A 57 0.34 -5.56 -3.53
C VAL A 57 0.98 -6.74 -2.84
N ALA A 58 2.11 -6.51 -2.20
CA ALA A 58 2.78 -7.48 -1.33
C ALA A 58 2.28 -7.35 0.12
N THR A 59 2.51 -8.37 0.93
CA THR A 59 2.06 -8.40 2.32
C THR A 59 3.24 -8.34 3.29
N GLY A 60 3.21 -7.39 4.18
CA GLY A 60 4.18 -7.26 5.29
C GLY A 60 3.59 -7.78 6.60
N GLY A 61 3.13 -9.03 6.60
CA GLY A 61 2.52 -9.74 7.72
C GLY A 61 1.06 -10.10 7.47
N THR A 62 0.82 -11.33 7.01
CA THR A 62 -0.55 -11.84 6.73
C THR A 62 -1.41 -11.86 8.00
N THR A 63 -2.72 -11.63 7.85
CA THR A 63 -3.68 -11.53 8.95
C THR A 63 -3.71 -12.79 9.83
N ASN A 64 -3.58 -13.97 9.23
CA ASN A 64 -3.74 -15.23 9.96
C ASN A 64 -2.44 -15.78 10.56
N ALA A 65 -1.30 -15.56 9.87
CA ALA A 65 -0.04 -16.22 10.22
C ALA A 65 1.14 -15.26 10.42
N GLY A 66 0.96 -13.97 10.10
CA GLY A 66 2.04 -12.96 10.21
C GLY A 66 3.17 -13.14 9.21
N ILE A 67 2.92 -13.88 8.12
CA ILE A 67 3.93 -14.16 7.09
C ILE A 67 4.22 -12.89 6.30
N ILE A 68 5.50 -12.62 6.07
CA ILE A 68 6.01 -11.47 5.34
C ILE A 68 6.53 -11.95 4.00
N ASP A 69 6.12 -11.33 2.91
CA ASP A 69 6.62 -11.60 1.57
C ASP A 69 8.10 -11.17 1.41
N GLU A 70 8.79 -11.72 0.44
CA GLU A 70 10.19 -11.39 0.15
C GLU A 70 10.29 -10.03 -0.55
N LEU A 71 10.13 -8.95 0.24
CA LEU A 71 9.91 -7.60 -0.25
C LEU A 71 11.05 -7.09 -1.13
N ASP A 72 12.30 -7.45 -0.84
CA ASP A 72 13.46 -6.96 -1.59
C ASP A 72 13.47 -7.48 -3.03
N SER A 73 13.27 -8.78 -3.22
CA SER A 73 13.20 -9.37 -4.58
C SER A 73 11.96 -8.94 -5.36
N ILE A 74 10.84 -8.70 -4.67
CA ILE A 74 9.63 -8.13 -5.27
C ILE A 74 9.89 -6.70 -5.72
N ALA A 75 10.57 -5.89 -4.90
CA ALA A 75 10.92 -4.52 -5.23
C ALA A 75 11.86 -4.43 -6.45
N ASP A 76 12.86 -5.33 -6.55
CA ASP A 76 13.74 -5.43 -7.72
C ASP A 76 12.93 -5.57 -9.02
N LEU A 77 11.95 -6.44 -9.00
CA LEU A 77 11.13 -6.70 -10.17
C LEU A 77 10.16 -5.54 -10.46
N CYS A 78 9.53 -4.98 -9.45
CA CYS A 78 8.63 -3.84 -9.62
C CYS A 78 9.36 -2.61 -10.18
N GLU A 79 10.57 -2.32 -9.72
CA GLU A 79 11.41 -1.23 -10.26
C GLU A 79 11.79 -1.50 -11.72
N LYS A 80 12.23 -2.73 -12.05
CA LYS A 80 12.60 -3.13 -13.41
C LYS A 80 11.43 -3.00 -14.40
N GLU A 81 10.26 -3.47 -14.00
CA GLU A 81 9.05 -3.48 -14.83
C GLU A 81 8.26 -2.16 -14.74
N ARG A 82 8.65 -1.22 -13.87
CA ARG A 82 7.99 0.06 -13.60
C ARG A 82 6.55 -0.10 -13.12
N ILE A 83 6.34 -1.04 -12.23
CA ILE A 83 5.06 -1.35 -11.61
C ILE A 83 5.04 -0.77 -10.20
N TRP A 84 3.92 -0.16 -9.80
CA TRP A 84 3.74 0.35 -8.44
C TRP A 84 3.81 -0.79 -7.43
N LEU A 85 4.68 -0.66 -6.43
CA LEU A 85 4.73 -1.58 -5.30
C LEU A 85 4.00 -0.97 -4.10
N HIS A 86 2.91 -1.60 -3.69
CA HIS A 86 2.26 -1.35 -2.40
C HIS A 86 2.54 -2.50 -1.44
N VAL A 87 2.90 -2.17 -0.18
CA VAL A 87 3.06 -3.19 0.87
C VAL A 87 1.96 -3.02 1.90
N ASP A 88 1.10 -4.02 2.01
CA ASP A 88 0.09 -4.09 3.07
C ASP A 88 0.74 -4.57 4.36
N CYS A 89 1.11 -3.61 5.21
CA CYS A 89 1.64 -3.80 6.55
C CYS A 89 0.62 -3.43 7.62
N ALA A 90 -0.68 -3.48 7.30
CA ALA A 90 -1.75 -3.03 8.20
C ALA A 90 -1.63 -3.63 9.61
N TYR A 91 -1.25 -4.90 9.72
CA TYR A 91 -0.96 -5.55 11.00
C TYR A 91 0.54 -5.62 11.28
N GLY A 92 1.31 -6.25 10.38
CA GLY A 92 2.73 -6.57 10.61
C GLY A 92 3.65 -5.35 10.68
N GLY A 93 3.22 -4.19 10.18
CA GLY A 93 4.01 -2.95 10.25
C GLY A 93 4.41 -2.54 11.67
N GLY A 94 3.65 -2.95 12.70
CA GLY A 94 4.05 -2.76 14.09
C GLY A 94 5.37 -3.44 14.46
N ALA A 95 5.72 -4.54 13.81
CA ALA A 95 6.97 -5.28 14.05
C ALA A 95 8.22 -4.50 13.60
N LEU A 96 8.08 -3.52 12.71
CA LEU A 96 9.21 -2.64 12.30
C LEU A 96 9.83 -1.89 13.48
N ALA A 97 9.09 -1.71 14.57
CA ALA A 97 9.61 -1.09 15.80
C ALA A 97 10.61 -2.01 16.53
N ALA A 98 10.59 -3.32 16.28
CA ALA A 98 11.45 -4.30 16.94
C ALA A 98 12.71 -4.63 16.11
N ASN A 99 13.89 -4.28 16.62
CA ASN A 99 15.15 -4.52 15.92
C ASN A 99 15.40 -5.99 15.59
N SER A 100 14.90 -6.91 16.43
CA SER A 100 15.10 -8.35 16.27
C SER A 100 14.46 -8.94 15.02
N VAL A 101 13.42 -8.32 14.48
CA VAL A 101 12.64 -8.82 13.32
C VAL A 101 12.61 -7.85 12.15
N ARG A 102 13.19 -6.66 12.31
CA ARG A 102 13.20 -5.63 11.26
C ARG A 102 13.80 -6.13 9.94
N HIS A 103 14.78 -7.03 10.00
CA HIS A 103 15.44 -7.60 8.82
C HIS A 103 14.48 -8.40 7.91
N LEU A 104 13.35 -8.88 8.45
CA LEU A 104 12.31 -9.57 7.67
C LEU A 104 11.60 -8.63 6.69
N PHE A 105 11.71 -7.33 6.90
CA PHE A 105 11.11 -6.29 6.05
C PHE A 105 12.12 -5.64 5.10
N ASN A 106 13.29 -6.24 4.87
CA ASN A 106 14.27 -5.69 3.93
C ASN A 106 13.61 -5.46 2.57
N GLY A 107 13.84 -4.29 1.97
CA GLY A 107 13.20 -3.87 0.72
C GLY A 107 11.93 -3.04 0.90
N ILE A 108 11.35 -2.95 2.12
CA ILE A 108 10.14 -2.16 2.37
C ILE A 108 10.32 -0.67 2.05
N GLU A 109 11.52 -0.13 2.24
CA GLU A 109 11.87 1.26 1.93
C GLU A 109 11.81 1.59 0.44
N ARG A 110 11.74 0.56 -0.39
CA ARG A 110 11.64 0.67 -1.85
C ARG A 110 10.20 0.74 -2.33
N ALA A 111 9.23 0.37 -1.48
CA ALA A 111 7.82 0.43 -1.82
C ALA A 111 7.37 1.86 -2.14
N ASP A 112 6.48 2.01 -3.13
CA ASP A 112 5.89 3.30 -3.49
C ASP A 112 4.87 3.76 -2.46
N SER A 113 4.20 2.80 -1.81
CA SER A 113 3.30 3.07 -0.69
C SER A 113 3.21 1.89 0.29
N ILE A 114 2.92 2.22 1.55
CA ILE A 114 2.80 1.25 2.64
C ILE A 114 1.56 1.59 3.47
N THR A 115 0.75 0.59 3.79
CA THR A 115 -0.34 0.74 4.77
C THR A 115 0.12 0.26 6.14
N ILE A 116 -0.16 1.04 7.18
CA ILE A 116 0.02 0.64 8.59
C ILE A 116 -1.25 1.05 9.35
N ASP A 117 -1.78 0.14 10.17
CA ASP A 117 -2.91 0.43 11.05
C ASP A 117 -2.44 0.54 12.52
N PRO A 118 -2.15 1.76 13.01
CA PRO A 118 -1.73 1.94 14.39
C PRO A 118 -2.73 1.40 15.43
N HIS A 119 -4.03 1.39 15.10
CA HIS A 119 -5.07 0.82 15.96
C HIS A 119 -5.02 -0.72 16.08
N LYS A 120 -4.18 -1.39 15.28
CA LYS A 120 -3.92 -2.84 15.41
C LYS A 120 -2.77 -3.09 16.37
N TRP A 121 -1.63 -3.49 15.90
CA TRP A 121 -0.52 -3.93 16.77
C TRP A 121 0.24 -2.81 17.48
N LEU A 122 0.08 -1.55 17.07
CA LEU A 122 0.66 -0.40 17.80
C LEU A 122 -0.26 0.12 18.92
N PHE A 123 -1.40 -0.53 19.18
CA PHE A 123 -2.31 -0.27 20.30
C PHE A 123 -2.85 1.15 20.39
N SER A 124 -2.86 1.89 19.28
CA SER A 124 -3.53 3.19 19.24
C SER A 124 -5.05 3.04 19.38
N PRO A 125 -5.77 4.03 19.90
CA PRO A 125 -7.23 3.99 19.95
C PRO A 125 -7.83 3.79 18.54
N TYR A 126 -8.87 2.99 18.49
CA TYR A 126 -9.61 2.74 17.25
C TYR A 126 -10.39 4.01 16.85
N ASP A 127 -10.45 4.43 15.60
CA ASP A 127 -9.89 3.93 14.36
C ASP A 127 -8.70 4.81 13.94
N CYS A 128 -7.57 4.21 13.65
CA CYS A 128 -6.38 4.91 13.20
C CYS A 128 -5.68 4.03 12.16
N GLY A 129 -5.76 4.43 10.89
CA GLY A 129 -5.01 3.85 9.77
C GLY A 129 -4.14 4.89 9.12
N ALA A 130 -3.02 4.50 8.55
CA ALA A 130 -2.09 5.39 7.86
C ALA A 130 -1.62 4.76 6.55
N VAL A 131 -1.43 5.61 5.54
CA VAL A 131 -0.72 5.28 4.31
C VAL A 131 0.53 6.16 4.24
N ILE A 132 1.66 5.55 4.00
CA ILE A 132 2.94 6.21 3.81
C ILE A 132 3.28 6.12 2.32
N TYR A 133 3.61 7.24 1.70
CA TYR A 133 4.02 7.33 0.31
C TYR A 133 5.51 7.64 0.21
N LYS A 134 6.21 6.99 -0.72
CA LYS A 134 7.60 7.31 -1.05
C LYS A 134 7.73 8.70 -1.65
N ASP A 135 6.80 9.05 -2.55
CA ASP A 135 6.65 10.38 -3.14
C ASP A 135 5.30 11.00 -2.75
N LEU A 136 5.31 11.92 -1.81
CA LEU A 136 4.12 12.58 -1.31
C LEU A 136 3.42 13.44 -2.38
N SER A 137 4.14 13.92 -3.38
CA SER A 137 3.55 14.73 -4.47
C SER A 137 2.55 13.93 -5.31
N LEU A 138 2.72 12.61 -5.39
CA LEU A 138 1.78 11.72 -6.08
C LEU A 138 0.49 11.56 -5.29
N ALA A 139 0.57 11.50 -3.96
CA ALA A 139 -0.59 11.48 -3.09
C ALA A 139 -1.40 12.78 -3.22
N GLU A 140 -0.75 13.93 -3.23
CA GLU A 140 -1.39 15.22 -3.44
C GLU A 140 -2.11 15.28 -4.79
N LYS A 141 -1.47 14.86 -5.86
CA LYS A 141 -2.09 14.80 -7.20
C LYS A 141 -3.30 13.88 -7.26
N ALA A 142 -3.27 12.77 -6.52
CA ALA A 142 -4.34 11.78 -6.51
C ALA A 142 -5.53 12.20 -5.64
N HIS A 143 -5.28 12.89 -4.53
CA HIS A 143 -6.29 13.12 -3.49
C HIS A 143 -6.74 14.57 -3.36
N SER A 144 -5.94 15.55 -3.83
CA SER A 144 -6.29 16.97 -3.71
C SER A 144 -7.63 17.26 -4.36
N GLN A 145 -8.54 17.82 -3.56
CA GLN A 145 -9.88 18.22 -4.00
C GLN A 145 -9.92 19.75 -4.17
N LYS A 146 -10.43 20.18 -5.31
CA LYS A 146 -10.60 21.61 -5.61
C LYS A 146 -12.07 21.98 -5.54
N GLY A 147 -12.38 23.06 -4.83
CA GLY A 147 -13.72 23.61 -4.75
C GLY A 147 -13.70 25.02 -4.21
N ALA A 148 -14.54 25.92 -4.76
CA ALA A 148 -14.57 27.33 -4.35
C ALA A 148 -14.77 27.53 -2.83
N TYR A 149 -15.49 26.60 -2.18
CA TYR A 149 -15.70 26.63 -0.73
C TYR A 149 -14.45 26.24 0.07
N LEU A 150 -13.45 25.58 -0.56
CA LEU A 150 -12.18 25.22 0.06
C LEU A 150 -11.15 26.36 -0.09
N GLU A 151 -11.32 27.23 -1.05
CA GLU A 151 -10.41 28.37 -1.28
C GLU A 151 -10.47 29.39 -0.15
N ILE A 152 -11.61 29.48 0.56
CA ILE A 152 -11.80 30.37 1.72
C ILE A 152 -10.85 30.02 2.87
N PHE A 153 -10.36 28.78 2.94
CA PHE A 153 -9.43 28.29 3.96
C PHE A 153 -7.95 28.34 3.51
N LYS A 154 -7.68 28.76 2.28
CA LYS A 154 -6.33 29.02 1.82
C LYS A 154 -5.95 30.46 2.24
N ASP A 155 -5.46 30.61 3.46
CA ASP A 155 -4.77 31.84 3.85
C ASP A 155 -3.62 32.06 2.86
N GLU A 156 -3.59 33.19 2.16
CA GLU A 156 -2.57 33.53 1.14
C GLU A 156 -1.14 33.55 1.72
N GLY A 157 -0.98 33.39 3.04
CA GLY A 157 0.29 33.28 3.74
C GLY A 157 0.63 31.93 4.35
N ALA A 158 -0.30 30.97 4.38
CA ALA A 158 -0.07 29.66 4.94
C ALA A 158 0.52 28.71 3.89
N GLN A 159 1.82 28.76 3.68
CA GLN A 159 2.59 27.68 3.03
C GLN A 159 2.64 26.44 3.96
N GLY A 160 1.50 25.97 4.43
CA GLY A 160 1.41 24.85 5.37
C GLY A 160 0.93 23.58 4.71
N PHE A 161 1.42 22.45 5.18
CA PHE A 161 0.89 21.12 4.87
C PHE A 161 -0.61 21.08 5.20
N ASN A 162 -1.45 20.85 4.19
CA ASN A 162 -2.88 20.63 4.37
C ASN A 162 -3.20 19.15 4.29
N PRO A 163 -3.53 18.48 5.40
CA PRO A 163 -3.83 17.04 5.39
C PRO A 163 -4.96 16.64 4.44
N ALA A 164 -5.89 17.55 4.12
CA ALA A 164 -6.99 17.28 3.22
C ALA A 164 -6.56 17.03 1.78
N ASP A 165 -5.38 17.53 1.37
CA ASP A 165 -4.84 17.32 0.03
C ASP A 165 -4.22 15.93 -0.18
N TYR A 166 -4.08 15.13 0.90
CA TYR A 166 -3.43 13.83 0.90
C TYR A 166 -4.34 12.68 1.27
N GLN A 167 -5.66 12.88 1.23
CA GLN A 167 -6.64 11.89 1.66
C GLN A 167 -7.95 11.99 0.89
N ILE A 168 -8.69 10.90 0.80
CA ILE A 168 -9.98 10.84 0.13
C ILE A 168 -11.06 11.59 0.93
N GLN A 169 -10.94 11.59 2.26
CA GLN A 169 -11.96 12.14 3.17
C GLN A 169 -11.64 13.58 3.57
N LEU A 170 -12.53 14.51 3.34
CA LEU A 170 -12.41 15.89 3.84
C LEU A 170 -12.73 15.97 5.34
N THR A 171 -13.85 15.36 5.76
CA THR A 171 -14.30 15.41 7.14
C THR A 171 -13.82 14.19 7.92
N ARG A 172 -13.19 14.42 9.05
CA ARG A 172 -12.73 13.38 9.97
C ARG A 172 -13.28 13.58 11.37
N ARG A 173 -13.40 12.50 12.12
CA ARG A 173 -13.64 12.59 13.57
C ARG A 173 -12.47 13.25 14.27
N LEU A 174 -12.78 14.13 15.21
CA LEU A 174 -11.79 14.68 16.14
C LEU A 174 -11.43 13.58 17.18
N ARG A 175 -10.17 13.15 17.20
CA ARG A 175 -9.70 12.06 18.05
C ARG A 175 -8.58 12.45 18.99
N GLY A 176 -8.17 13.71 18.99
CA GLY A 176 -7.08 14.24 19.79
C GLY A 176 -7.50 14.85 21.12
N LEU A 177 -8.72 14.58 21.59
CA LEU A 177 -9.23 15.07 22.87
C LEU A 177 -9.39 13.91 23.86
#